data_7a72b3d6fecdae55c9143d6309ae3859
#
_entry.id   7a72b3d6fecdae55c9143d6309ae3859
#
_cell.length_a   1.000
_cell.length_b   1.000
_cell.length_c   1.000
_cell.angle_alpha   90.00
_cell.angle_beta   90.00
_cell.angle_gamma   90.00
#
_symmetry.space_group_name_H-M   'P 1'
#
loop_
_entity.id
_entity.type
_entity.pdbx_description
1 polymer ?
#
loop_
_entity_poly.entity_id
_entity_poly.type
_entity_poly.pdbx_seq_one_letter_code
_entity_poly.pdbx_strand_id
1 'polypeptide(L)'
;MQDTNIVAVDLPGMGDSGFREEYSIKDFGECIISIIENEKIENGIDNISIVGHSLGGQVAAYVASEQKELVNNLIMIDTFIRPPDWDPSQHDGGPLRMIKHYPEKKIILERFRLLPQQDCKNDWFMRYIADHSVKETDEGWRWKFDDSMFNSLERLFGYKFTFDCPALFIHGANSLLMSGNILENIKDMYSDIMEFKEVPEAAHHVPLDKPMEIIDIIKNRLF
;
A
#
# COMPACT_ATOMS: atom_id res chain seq x y z
N MET A 1 -3.24 -17.05 -14.62
CA MET A 1 -3.71 -15.68 -14.96
C MET A 1 -3.38 -15.36 -16.42
N GLN A 2 -3.78 -16.26 -17.35
CA GLN A 2 -3.43 -16.08 -18.77
C GLN A 2 -4.24 -15.00 -19.49
N ASP A 3 -5.36 -14.54 -18.90
CA ASP A 3 -6.28 -13.56 -19.52
C ASP A 3 -6.69 -12.43 -18.56
N THR A 4 -5.85 -12.09 -17.58
CA THR A 4 -6.13 -11.02 -16.63
C THR A 4 -5.24 -9.83 -16.90
N ASN A 5 -5.82 -8.68 -17.16
CA ASN A 5 -5.10 -7.42 -17.22
C ASN A 5 -4.75 -6.96 -15.81
N ILE A 6 -3.48 -6.67 -15.56
CA ILE A 6 -2.99 -6.14 -14.28
C ILE A 6 -2.36 -4.79 -14.55
N VAL A 7 -2.83 -3.79 -13.82
CA VAL A 7 -2.24 -2.44 -13.81
C VAL A 7 -1.60 -2.22 -12.45
N ALA A 8 -0.29 -2.04 -12.41
CA ALA A 8 0.46 -1.64 -11.23
C ALA A 8 0.82 -0.16 -11.36
N VAL A 9 0.50 0.62 -10.34
CA VAL A 9 0.62 2.08 -10.37
C VAL A 9 1.68 2.55 -9.39
N ASP A 10 2.59 3.39 -9.87
CA ASP A 10 3.43 4.19 -9.01
C ASP A 10 2.64 5.41 -8.52
N LEU A 11 2.30 5.46 -7.25
CA LEU A 11 1.62 6.63 -6.66
C LEU A 11 2.53 7.87 -6.70
N PRO A 12 1.97 9.10 -6.73
CA PRO A 12 2.77 10.31 -6.63
C PRO A 12 3.79 10.25 -5.48
N GLY A 13 5.03 10.64 -5.75
CA GLY A 13 6.14 10.51 -4.80
C GLY A 13 6.78 9.13 -4.71
N MET A 14 6.33 8.17 -5.52
CA MET A 14 6.85 6.80 -5.55
C MET A 14 7.25 6.40 -6.98
N GLY A 15 8.20 5.46 -7.08
CA GLY A 15 8.62 4.88 -8.36
C GLY A 15 9.08 5.94 -9.36
N ASP A 16 8.52 5.87 -10.56
CA ASP A 16 8.82 6.82 -11.64
C ASP A 16 7.79 7.96 -11.73
N SER A 17 6.80 8.01 -10.82
CA SER A 17 5.86 9.12 -10.71
C SER A 17 6.49 10.39 -10.14
N GLY A 18 5.93 11.53 -10.50
CA GLY A 18 6.41 12.85 -10.07
C GLY A 18 6.25 13.09 -8.57
N PHE A 19 7.11 13.94 -8.04
CA PHE A 19 7.04 14.40 -6.65
C PHE A 19 6.09 15.57 -6.52
N ARG A 20 5.54 15.76 -5.32
CA ARG A 20 4.62 16.83 -4.95
C ARG A 20 5.09 17.54 -3.69
N GLU A 21 4.62 18.74 -3.45
CA GLU A 21 4.88 19.48 -2.21
C GLU A 21 4.11 18.89 -1.02
N GLU A 22 2.88 18.44 -1.29
CA GLU A 22 1.99 17.84 -0.31
C GLU A 22 1.43 16.51 -0.83
N TYR A 23 1.08 15.62 0.07
CA TYR A 23 0.54 14.31 -0.22
C TYR A 23 -0.66 14.01 0.68
N SER A 24 -1.69 13.40 0.11
CA SER A 24 -2.83 12.90 0.88
C SER A 24 -3.32 11.56 0.35
N ILE A 25 -3.98 10.77 1.22
CA ILE A 25 -4.65 9.53 0.79
C ILE A 25 -5.73 9.84 -0.26
N LYS A 26 -6.41 10.97 -0.11
CA LYS A 26 -7.41 11.44 -1.07
C LYS A 26 -6.78 11.68 -2.45
N ASP A 27 -5.71 12.46 -2.53
CA ASP A 27 -5.05 12.77 -3.81
C ASP A 27 -4.51 11.51 -4.49
N PHE A 28 -4.00 10.56 -3.72
CA PHE A 28 -3.61 9.26 -4.25
C PHE A 28 -4.81 8.51 -4.84
N GLY A 29 -5.92 8.49 -4.13
CA GLY A 29 -7.16 7.88 -4.61
C GLY A 29 -7.69 8.52 -5.87
N GLU A 30 -7.73 9.84 -5.94
CA GLU A 30 -8.15 10.60 -7.14
C GLU A 30 -7.27 10.28 -8.36
N CYS A 31 -5.96 10.11 -8.16
CA CYS A 31 -5.06 9.64 -9.24
C CYS A 31 -5.44 8.24 -9.73
N ILE A 32 -5.74 7.31 -8.82
CA ILE A 32 -6.19 5.96 -9.20
C ILE A 32 -7.54 6.01 -9.91
N ILE A 33 -8.50 6.79 -9.41
CA ILE A 33 -9.81 6.97 -10.04
C ILE A 33 -9.65 7.47 -11.48
N SER A 34 -8.80 8.48 -11.70
CA SER A 34 -8.54 9.00 -13.05
C SER A 34 -7.95 7.94 -13.99
N ILE A 35 -7.07 7.06 -13.50
CA ILE A 35 -6.53 5.94 -14.28
C ILE A 35 -7.66 4.96 -14.63
N ILE A 36 -8.50 4.60 -13.67
CA ILE A 36 -9.62 3.68 -13.88
C ILE A 36 -10.61 4.23 -14.91
N GLU A 37 -10.93 5.52 -14.83
CA GLU A 37 -11.80 6.20 -15.79
C GLU A 37 -11.23 6.18 -17.21
N ASN A 38 -9.92 6.40 -17.36
CA ASN A 38 -9.24 6.29 -18.65
C ASN A 38 -9.27 4.86 -19.18
N GLU A 39 -8.98 3.85 -18.36
CA GLU A 39 -9.07 2.44 -18.74
C GLU A 39 -10.49 2.05 -19.16
N LYS A 40 -11.50 2.57 -18.47
CA LYS A 40 -12.91 2.38 -18.85
C LYS A 40 -13.20 2.94 -20.24
N ILE A 41 -12.74 4.15 -20.53
CA ILE A 41 -12.96 4.82 -21.81
C ILE A 41 -12.20 4.13 -22.95
N GLU A 42 -10.91 3.81 -22.74
CA GLU A 42 -10.03 3.29 -23.77
C GLU A 42 -10.20 1.79 -24.02
N ASN A 43 -10.43 1.02 -22.96
CA ASN A 43 -10.44 -0.44 -22.99
C ASN A 43 -11.81 -1.07 -22.70
N GLY A 44 -12.85 -0.25 -22.43
CA GLY A 44 -14.21 -0.73 -22.18
C GLY A 44 -14.34 -1.57 -20.90
N ILE A 45 -13.56 -1.24 -19.85
CA ILE A 45 -13.60 -1.94 -18.58
C ILE A 45 -14.85 -1.54 -17.80
N ASP A 46 -15.71 -2.50 -17.47
CA ASP A 46 -16.95 -2.26 -16.74
C ASP A 46 -16.80 -2.40 -15.22
N ASN A 47 -15.82 -3.17 -14.78
CA ASN A 47 -15.54 -3.38 -13.36
C ASN A 47 -14.08 -3.74 -13.11
N ILE A 48 -13.61 -3.46 -11.91
CA ILE A 48 -12.24 -3.75 -11.47
C ILE A 48 -12.21 -4.46 -10.12
N SER A 49 -11.11 -5.16 -9.88
CA SER A 49 -10.72 -5.59 -8.54
C SER A 49 -9.48 -4.78 -8.11
N ILE A 50 -9.54 -4.18 -6.93
CA ILE A 50 -8.46 -3.37 -6.42
C ILE A 50 -7.73 -4.07 -5.26
N VAL A 51 -6.40 -4.11 -5.33
CA VAL A 51 -5.55 -4.73 -4.31
C VAL A 51 -4.55 -3.70 -3.81
N GLY A 52 -4.47 -3.50 -2.51
CA GLY A 52 -3.53 -2.56 -1.91
C GLY A 52 -2.86 -3.11 -0.66
N HIS A 53 -1.55 -2.87 -0.53
CA HIS A 53 -0.78 -3.20 0.66
C HIS A 53 -0.46 -1.94 1.47
N SER A 54 -0.61 -2.01 2.79
CA SER A 54 -0.26 -0.93 3.71
C SER A 54 -0.91 0.41 3.32
N LEU A 55 -0.14 1.44 2.98
CA LEU A 55 -0.63 2.72 2.46
C LEU A 55 -1.52 2.53 1.22
N GLY A 56 -1.09 1.65 0.29
CA GLY A 56 -1.88 1.31 -0.89
C GLY A 56 -3.23 0.68 -0.56
N GLY A 57 -3.36 0.00 0.58
CA GLY A 57 -4.64 -0.51 1.07
C GLY A 57 -5.59 0.60 1.54
N GLN A 58 -5.08 1.68 2.16
CA GLN A 58 -5.91 2.85 2.48
C GLN A 58 -6.40 3.54 1.21
N VAL A 59 -5.52 3.68 0.21
CA VAL A 59 -5.89 4.22 -1.11
C VAL A 59 -6.94 3.34 -1.79
N ALA A 60 -6.75 2.02 -1.78
CA ALA A 60 -7.70 1.06 -2.34
C ALA A 60 -9.09 1.16 -1.67
N ALA A 61 -9.13 1.28 -0.34
CA ALA A 61 -10.37 1.45 0.41
C ALA A 61 -11.06 2.79 0.10
N TYR A 62 -10.30 3.86 -0.06
CA TYR A 62 -10.82 5.15 -0.49
C TYR A 62 -11.45 5.05 -1.90
N VAL A 63 -10.72 4.48 -2.86
CA VAL A 63 -11.23 4.28 -4.23
C VAL A 63 -12.51 3.43 -4.24
N ALA A 64 -12.53 2.32 -3.49
CA ALA A 64 -13.73 1.47 -3.39
C ALA A 64 -14.92 2.21 -2.75
N SER A 65 -14.67 3.17 -1.86
CA SER A 65 -15.72 4.00 -1.25
C SER A 65 -16.29 5.03 -2.23
N GLU A 66 -15.45 5.61 -3.10
CA GLU A 66 -15.85 6.65 -4.06
C GLU A 66 -16.40 6.05 -5.37
N GLN A 67 -15.93 4.85 -5.75
CA GLN A 67 -16.27 4.18 -7.02
C GLN A 67 -17.03 2.85 -6.80
N LYS A 68 -18.07 2.90 -6.00
CA LYS A 68 -18.84 1.73 -5.54
C LYS A 68 -19.40 0.85 -6.67
N GLU A 69 -19.81 1.47 -7.76
CA GLU A 69 -20.38 0.75 -8.92
C GLU A 69 -19.32 0.08 -9.80
N LEU A 70 -18.08 0.57 -9.73
CA LEU A 70 -17.00 0.12 -10.60
C LEU A 70 -16.09 -0.90 -9.93
N VAL A 71 -15.89 -0.77 -8.62
CA VAL A 71 -15.05 -1.69 -7.84
C VAL A 71 -15.88 -2.89 -7.41
N ASN A 72 -15.59 -4.06 -7.97
CA ASN A 72 -16.31 -5.30 -7.67
C ASN A 72 -15.61 -6.21 -6.65
N ASN A 73 -14.35 -5.96 -6.30
CA ASN A 73 -13.64 -6.61 -5.20
C ASN A 73 -12.59 -5.66 -4.61
N LEU A 74 -12.50 -5.65 -3.28
CA LEU A 74 -11.46 -4.95 -2.54
C LEU A 74 -10.61 -5.95 -1.76
N ILE A 75 -9.30 -5.92 -1.94
CA ILE A 75 -8.35 -6.70 -1.13
C ILE A 75 -7.35 -5.74 -0.47
N MET A 76 -7.35 -5.72 0.85
CA MET A 76 -6.43 -4.94 1.66
C MET A 76 -5.43 -5.87 2.34
N ILE A 77 -4.14 -5.58 2.20
CA ILE A 77 -3.08 -6.39 2.77
C ILE A 77 -2.36 -5.58 3.84
N ASP A 78 -2.46 -6.02 5.08
CA ASP A 78 -1.80 -5.47 6.27
C ASP A 78 -1.89 -3.94 6.34
N THR A 79 -3.10 -3.43 6.18
CA THR A 79 -3.41 -2.02 6.09
C THR A 79 -3.78 -1.45 7.45
N PHE A 80 -3.04 -0.45 7.90
CA PHE A 80 -3.33 0.22 9.16
C PHE A 80 -4.51 1.20 8.98
N ILE A 81 -5.66 0.84 9.53
CA ILE A 81 -6.85 1.72 9.61
C ILE A 81 -6.95 2.23 11.05
N ARG A 82 -6.97 3.53 11.21
CA ARG A 82 -7.06 4.15 12.52
C ARG A 82 -8.50 4.21 13.00
N PRO A 83 -8.75 3.89 14.27
CA PRO A 83 -10.08 4.04 14.83
C PRO A 83 -10.49 5.54 14.88
N PRO A 84 -11.80 5.84 14.92
CA PRO A 84 -12.30 7.21 14.90
C PRO A 84 -11.81 8.09 16.06
N ASP A 85 -11.51 7.48 17.20
CA ASP A 85 -11.03 8.12 18.41
C ASP A 85 -9.48 8.19 18.50
N TRP A 86 -8.79 7.87 17.41
CA TRP A 86 -7.33 7.98 17.37
C TRP A 86 -6.89 9.42 17.61
N ASP A 87 -6.03 9.63 18.60
CA ASP A 87 -5.41 10.91 18.88
C ASP A 87 -4.07 11.07 18.13
N PRO A 88 -4.02 11.93 17.11
CA PRO A 88 -2.78 12.14 16.35
C PRO A 88 -1.64 12.73 17.19
N SER A 89 -1.94 13.42 18.29
CA SER A 89 -0.94 14.05 19.15
C SER A 89 -0.08 13.03 19.93
N GLN A 90 -0.57 11.79 20.06
CA GLN A 90 0.16 10.70 20.71
C GLN A 90 1.17 10.03 19.77
N HIS A 91 1.19 10.42 18.50
CA HIS A 91 2.12 9.89 17.53
C HIS A 91 3.31 10.82 17.39
N ASP A 92 4.46 10.41 17.94
CA ASP A 92 5.73 11.09 17.63
C ASP A 92 5.95 11.03 16.14
N GLY A 93 5.90 12.16 15.45
CA GLY A 93 6.06 12.27 13.99
C GLY A 93 7.42 11.78 13.46
N GLY A 94 8.30 11.39 14.38
CA GLY A 94 9.65 10.98 14.05
C GLY A 94 10.49 12.15 13.50
N PRO A 95 11.77 11.92 13.19
CA PRO A 95 12.61 12.95 12.61
C PRO A 95 12.14 13.29 11.19
N LEU A 96 12.20 14.57 10.84
CA LEU A 96 11.96 15.04 9.48
C LEU A 96 12.86 14.29 8.49
N ARG A 97 12.27 13.78 7.44
CA ARG A 97 12.98 13.07 6.38
C ARG A 97 13.31 14.05 5.26
N MET A 98 14.46 13.84 4.66
CA MET A 98 14.95 14.64 3.55
C MET A 98 15.47 13.72 2.45
N ILE A 99 15.29 14.15 1.21
CA ILE A 99 15.88 13.49 0.05
C ILE A 99 17.40 13.50 0.20
N LYS A 100 18.02 12.34 0.04
CA LYS A 100 19.47 12.17 0.12
C LYS A 100 20.03 11.61 -1.19
N HIS A 101 21.17 12.14 -1.60
CA HIS A 101 21.93 11.64 -2.73
C HIS A 101 23.17 10.89 -2.25
N TYR A 102 23.56 9.88 -2.99
CA TYR A 102 24.70 9.01 -2.69
C TYR A 102 25.61 8.94 -3.91
N PRO A 103 26.95 8.98 -3.72
CA PRO A 103 27.88 9.03 -4.84
C PRO A 103 27.87 7.74 -5.69
N GLU A 104 27.52 6.61 -5.10
CA GLU A 104 27.54 5.30 -5.78
C GLU A 104 26.29 4.49 -5.48
N LYS A 105 25.79 3.76 -6.51
CA LYS A 105 24.66 2.84 -6.38
C LYS A 105 24.85 1.82 -5.25
N LYS A 106 26.04 1.27 -5.10
CA LYS A 106 26.33 0.28 -4.05
C LYS A 106 26.05 0.82 -2.66
N ILE A 107 26.46 2.08 -2.38
CA ILE A 107 26.30 2.69 -1.06
C ILE A 107 24.82 2.85 -0.68
N ILE A 108 23.97 3.26 -1.63
CA ILE A 108 22.55 3.40 -1.35
C ILE A 108 21.87 2.03 -1.19
N LEU A 109 22.23 1.03 -1.99
CA LEU A 109 21.67 -0.33 -1.88
C LEU A 109 21.96 -0.97 -0.53
N GLU A 110 23.15 -0.76 0.06
CA GLU A 110 23.50 -1.25 1.40
C GLU A 110 22.62 -0.63 2.52
N ARG A 111 21.94 0.47 2.21
CA ARG A 111 21.03 1.18 3.13
C ARG A 111 19.57 0.80 2.95
N PHE A 112 19.26 -0.08 2.01
CA PHE A 112 17.89 -0.52 1.83
C PHE A 112 17.34 -1.18 3.11
N ARG A 113 16.19 -0.73 3.55
CA ARG A 113 15.45 -1.28 4.69
C ARG A 113 13.97 -1.22 4.40
N LEU A 114 13.24 -2.23 4.83
CA LEU A 114 11.78 -2.20 4.84
C LEU A 114 11.27 -1.20 5.89
N LEU A 115 10.12 -0.60 5.64
CA LEU A 115 9.45 0.31 6.57
C LEU A 115 7.98 -0.12 6.75
N PRO A 116 7.58 -0.56 7.97
CA PRO A 116 8.42 -0.79 9.15
C PRO A 116 9.50 -1.83 8.93
N GLN A 117 10.57 -1.75 9.71
CA GLN A 117 11.67 -2.71 9.61
C GLN A 117 11.19 -4.11 10.02
N GLN A 118 11.49 -5.09 9.20
CA GLN A 118 11.27 -6.51 9.49
C GLN A 118 12.33 -7.37 8.80
N ASP A 119 12.55 -8.57 9.32
CA ASP A 119 13.37 -9.58 8.65
C ASP A 119 12.56 -10.25 7.55
N CYS A 120 13.15 -10.41 6.38
CA CYS A 120 12.56 -11.12 5.26
C CYS A 120 13.49 -12.25 4.81
N LYS A 121 12.96 -13.48 4.71
CA LYS A 121 13.74 -14.65 4.31
C LYS A 121 14.01 -14.70 2.80
N ASN A 122 13.31 -13.90 2.00
CA ASN A 122 13.43 -13.88 0.55
C ASN A 122 14.47 -12.85 0.08
N ASP A 123 15.75 -13.08 0.41
CA ASP A 123 16.86 -12.16 0.09
C ASP A 123 16.93 -11.75 -1.38
N TRP A 124 16.64 -12.68 -2.31
CA TRP A 124 16.66 -12.40 -3.74
C TRP A 124 15.59 -11.35 -4.10
N PHE A 125 14.41 -11.44 -3.50
CA PHE A 125 13.31 -10.52 -3.74
C PHE A 125 13.62 -9.14 -3.15
N MET A 126 14.20 -9.12 -1.95
CA MET A 126 14.67 -7.89 -1.31
C MET A 126 15.71 -7.16 -2.16
N ARG A 127 16.68 -7.90 -2.70
CA ARG A 127 17.71 -7.34 -3.60
C ARG A 127 17.10 -6.81 -4.90
N TYR A 128 16.18 -7.55 -5.48
CA TYR A 128 15.46 -7.14 -6.69
C TYR A 128 14.72 -5.82 -6.46
N ILE A 129 13.96 -5.71 -5.38
CA ILE A 129 13.23 -4.47 -5.03
C ILE A 129 14.21 -3.32 -4.79
N ALA A 130 15.25 -3.53 -3.99
CA ALA A 130 16.24 -2.50 -3.72
C ALA A 130 16.87 -1.95 -5.01
N ASP A 131 17.26 -2.84 -5.92
CA ASP A 131 17.93 -2.47 -7.18
C ASP A 131 17.01 -1.64 -8.11
N HIS A 132 15.70 -1.94 -8.11
CA HIS A 132 14.69 -1.22 -8.91
C HIS A 132 14.13 0.03 -8.22
N SER A 133 14.42 0.20 -6.93
CA SER A 133 13.95 1.35 -6.12
C SER A 133 14.89 2.54 -6.14
N VAL A 134 15.97 2.50 -6.90
CA VAL A 134 16.96 3.59 -6.99
C VAL A 134 17.04 4.14 -8.41
N LYS A 135 17.41 5.42 -8.50
CA LYS A 135 17.69 6.10 -9.77
C LYS A 135 18.94 6.97 -9.66
N GLU A 136 19.63 7.13 -10.78
CA GLU A 136 20.73 8.09 -10.91
C GLU A 136 20.19 9.47 -11.29
N THR A 137 20.80 10.50 -10.74
CA THR A 137 20.53 11.90 -11.02
C THR A 137 21.85 12.65 -11.16
N ASP A 138 21.83 13.92 -11.57
CA ASP A 138 23.03 14.76 -11.66
C ASP A 138 23.72 14.95 -10.29
N GLU A 139 22.98 14.77 -9.19
CA GLU A 139 23.51 14.88 -7.82
C GLU A 139 23.99 13.53 -7.25
N GLY A 140 23.84 12.43 -8.00
CA GLY A 140 24.16 11.07 -7.59
C GLY A 140 22.94 10.17 -7.47
N TRP A 141 23.10 9.03 -6.81
CA TRP A 141 22.06 8.03 -6.63
C TRP A 141 21.11 8.38 -5.51
N ARG A 142 19.81 8.22 -5.73
CA ARG A 142 18.76 8.41 -4.72
C ARG A 142 17.70 7.33 -4.82
N TRP A 143 16.86 7.22 -3.77
CA TRP A 143 15.64 6.42 -3.86
C TRP A 143 14.68 7.05 -4.86
N LYS A 144 13.92 6.22 -5.58
CA LYS A 144 12.78 6.67 -6.40
C LYS A 144 11.65 7.25 -5.55
N PHE A 145 11.59 6.83 -4.30
CA PHE A 145 10.65 7.30 -3.31
C PHE A 145 11.02 8.71 -2.79
N ASP A 146 10.01 9.54 -2.57
CA ASP A 146 10.18 10.82 -1.90
C ASP A 146 10.23 10.63 -0.38
N ASP A 147 11.42 10.67 0.20
CA ASP A 147 11.61 10.51 1.63
C ASP A 147 10.84 11.56 2.46
N SER A 148 10.57 12.74 1.89
CA SER A 148 9.83 13.83 2.56
C SER A 148 8.33 13.61 2.61
N MET A 149 7.78 12.68 1.81
CA MET A 149 6.34 12.42 1.71
C MET A 149 5.69 12.20 3.08
N PHE A 150 6.31 11.43 3.96
CA PHE A 150 5.76 11.16 5.29
C PHE A 150 5.79 12.34 6.25
N ASN A 151 6.52 13.42 5.95
CA ASN A 151 6.53 14.63 6.76
C ASN A 151 5.21 15.41 6.62
N SER A 152 4.59 15.33 5.42
CA SER A 152 3.40 16.10 5.05
C SER A 152 2.19 15.25 4.66
N LEU A 153 2.31 13.91 4.73
CA LEU A 153 1.22 13.02 4.31
C LEU A 153 -0.04 13.22 5.16
N GLU A 154 -1.07 13.82 4.57
CA GLU A 154 -2.38 13.90 5.16
C GLU A 154 -3.07 12.53 5.11
N ARG A 155 -3.44 12.04 6.29
CA ARG A 155 -4.11 10.74 6.48
C ARG A 155 -5.57 10.97 6.81
N LEU A 156 -6.42 10.05 6.37
CA LEU A 156 -7.86 10.06 6.67
C LEU A 156 -8.11 9.55 8.10
N PHE A 157 -7.81 10.39 9.10
CA PHE A 157 -8.12 10.08 10.48
C PHE A 157 -9.63 10.11 10.73
N GLY A 158 -10.15 9.09 11.40
CA GLY A 158 -11.58 8.98 11.70
C GLY A 158 -12.49 8.76 10.49
N TYR A 159 -11.93 8.64 9.31
CA TYR A 159 -12.70 8.33 8.11
C TYR A 159 -13.15 6.87 8.14
N LYS A 160 -14.46 6.64 8.04
CA LYS A 160 -15.01 5.30 7.89
C LYS A 160 -15.24 5.01 6.42
N PHE A 161 -14.44 4.12 5.87
CA PHE A 161 -14.64 3.64 4.51
C PHE A 161 -15.97 2.89 4.37
N THR A 162 -16.66 3.10 3.26
CA THR A 162 -17.94 2.43 2.97
C THR A 162 -17.89 1.90 1.54
N PHE A 163 -17.90 0.61 1.37
CA PHE A 163 -17.90 -0.06 0.08
C PHE A 163 -19.02 -1.10 0.01
N ASP A 164 -19.55 -1.32 -1.20
CA ASP A 164 -20.67 -2.22 -1.44
C ASP A 164 -20.19 -3.52 -2.13
N CYS A 165 -18.89 -3.63 -2.41
CA CYS A 165 -18.28 -4.81 -2.98
C CYS A 165 -17.79 -5.79 -1.91
N PRO A 166 -17.65 -7.09 -2.24
CA PRO A 166 -16.93 -8.05 -1.41
C PRO A 166 -15.53 -7.56 -1.07
N ALA A 167 -15.19 -7.58 0.22
CA ALA A 167 -13.90 -7.12 0.71
C ALA A 167 -13.17 -8.20 1.51
N LEU A 168 -11.85 -8.25 1.36
CA LEU A 168 -10.96 -9.15 2.08
C LEU A 168 -9.82 -8.37 2.72
N PHE A 169 -9.63 -8.55 4.02
CA PHE A 169 -8.49 -8.04 4.76
C PHE A 169 -7.52 -9.18 5.07
N ILE A 170 -6.32 -9.09 4.51
CA ILE A 170 -5.24 -10.06 4.76
C ILE A 170 -4.25 -9.42 5.72
N HIS A 171 -3.81 -10.13 6.74
CA HIS A 171 -2.78 -9.63 7.64
C HIS A 171 -1.75 -10.70 8.00
N GLY A 172 -0.53 -10.27 8.31
CA GLY A 172 0.50 -11.15 8.83
C GLY A 172 0.28 -11.46 10.31
N ALA A 173 0.43 -12.75 10.70
CA ALA A 173 0.33 -13.16 12.11
C ALA A 173 1.36 -12.46 13.02
N ASN A 174 2.50 -12.06 12.46
CA ASN A 174 3.60 -11.39 13.17
C ASN A 174 3.66 -9.87 12.87
N SER A 175 2.61 -9.31 12.28
CA SER A 175 2.60 -7.88 11.95
C SER A 175 2.53 -7.02 13.22
N LEU A 176 3.55 -6.20 13.41
CA LEU A 176 3.55 -5.21 14.51
C LEU A 176 2.52 -4.12 14.30
N LEU A 177 2.11 -3.84 13.06
CA LEU A 177 1.04 -2.86 12.77
C LEU A 177 -0.35 -3.37 13.12
N MET A 178 -0.50 -4.69 13.29
CA MET A 178 -1.76 -5.32 13.70
C MET A 178 -1.74 -5.72 15.17
N SER A 179 -0.72 -5.30 15.93
CA SER A 179 -0.55 -5.63 17.35
C SER A 179 -1.46 -4.79 18.26
N GLY A 180 -1.60 -5.24 19.51
CA GLY A 180 -2.49 -4.60 20.48
C GLY A 180 -3.95 -4.68 20.03
N ASN A 181 -4.69 -3.59 20.16
CA ASN A 181 -6.12 -3.52 19.82
C ASN A 181 -6.37 -3.13 18.35
N ILE A 182 -5.32 -2.95 17.53
CA ILE A 182 -5.49 -2.39 16.17
C ILE A 182 -6.32 -3.33 15.31
N LEU A 183 -5.97 -4.60 15.25
CA LEU A 183 -6.71 -5.59 14.46
C LEU A 183 -8.14 -5.79 14.99
N GLU A 184 -8.32 -5.78 16.31
CA GLU A 184 -9.64 -5.87 16.94
C GLU A 184 -10.50 -4.66 16.55
N ASN A 185 -9.97 -3.46 16.65
CA ASN A 185 -10.68 -2.23 16.24
C ASN A 185 -11.08 -2.27 14.75
N ILE A 186 -10.21 -2.79 13.87
CA ILE A 186 -10.52 -2.93 12.45
C ILE A 186 -11.64 -3.97 12.25
N LYS A 187 -11.60 -5.09 12.98
CA LYS A 187 -12.66 -6.11 12.95
C LYS A 187 -13.98 -5.55 13.45
N ASP A 188 -13.97 -4.82 14.55
CA ASP A 188 -15.18 -4.20 15.11
C ASP A 188 -15.82 -3.20 14.15
N MET A 189 -15.01 -2.49 13.36
CA MET A 189 -15.53 -1.53 12.36
C MET A 189 -16.07 -2.19 11.10
N TYR A 190 -15.53 -3.36 10.69
CA TYR A 190 -15.69 -3.85 9.32
C TYR A 190 -16.08 -5.33 9.20
N SER A 191 -16.19 -6.12 10.29
CA SER A 191 -16.51 -7.56 10.21
C SER A 191 -17.83 -7.88 9.52
N ASP A 192 -18.77 -6.94 9.50
CA ASP A 192 -20.06 -7.12 8.83
C ASP A 192 -19.95 -7.04 7.30
N ILE A 193 -18.90 -6.42 6.77
CA ILE A 193 -18.74 -6.13 5.33
C ILE A 193 -17.40 -6.60 4.76
N MET A 194 -16.51 -7.17 5.58
CA MET A 194 -15.17 -7.56 5.20
C MET A 194 -14.79 -8.91 5.82
N GLU A 195 -14.24 -9.79 5.02
CA GLU A 195 -13.64 -11.03 5.48
C GLU A 195 -12.21 -10.78 5.96
N PHE A 196 -11.77 -11.55 6.97
CA PHE A 196 -10.42 -11.44 7.53
C PHE A 196 -9.65 -12.74 7.32
N LYS A 197 -8.40 -12.64 6.87
CA LYS A 197 -7.51 -13.77 6.67
C LYS A 197 -6.13 -13.49 7.24
N GLU A 198 -5.72 -14.34 8.20
CA GLU A 198 -4.39 -14.33 8.75
C GLU A 198 -3.43 -15.17 7.89
N VAL A 199 -2.22 -14.66 7.67
CA VAL A 199 -1.13 -15.38 7.02
C VAL A 199 -0.08 -15.74 8.06
N PRO A 200 0.09 -17.04 8.39
CA PRO A 200 1.06 -17.50 9.38
C PRO A 200 2.51 -17.13 8.99
N GLU A 201 3.33 -16.84 10.00
CA GLU A 201 4.76 -16.50 9.85
C GLU A 201 5.06 -15.29 8.96
N ALA A 202 4.07 -14.52 8.54
CA ALA A 202 4.24 -13.26 7.84
C ALA A 202 4.19 -12.09 8.82
N ALA A 203 4.99 -11.06 8.58
CA ALA A 203 4.92 -9.78 9.25
C ALA A 203 4.20 -8.74 8.36
N HIS A 204 4.46 -7.44 8.53
CA HIS A 204 3.77 -6.39 7.77
C HIS A 204 3.89 -6.52 6.24
N HIS A 205 5.09 -6.84 5.75
CA HIS A 205 5.30 -7.02 4.31
C HIS A 205 4.93 -8.43 3.86
N VAL A 206 3.67 -8.82 4.08
CA VAL A 206 3.13 -10.14 3.76
C VAL A 206 3.46 -10.61 2.34
N PRO A 207 3.36 -9.75 1.28
CA PRO A 207 3.72 -10.16 -0.08
C PRO A 207 5.20 -10.53 -0.26
N LEU A 208 6.08 -10.02 0.60
CA LEU A 208 7.51 -10.35 0.57
C LEU A 208 7.81 -11.62 1.36
N ASP A 209 7.10 -11.84 2.46
CA ASP A 209 7.30 -13.01 3.30
C ASP A 209 6.69 -14.28 2.68
N LYS A 210 5.48 -14.15 2.13
CA LYS A 210 4.65 -15.27 1.62
C LYS A 210 4.09 -14.97 0.21
N PRO A 211 4.92 -14.70 -0.80
CA PRO A 211 4.47 -14.26 -2.13
C PRO A 211 3.54 -15.26 -2.82
N MET A 212 3.85 -16.56 -2.74
CA MET A 212 3.00 -17.57 -3.39
C MET A 212 1.66 -17.74 -2.69
N GLU A 213 1.63 -17.68 -1.36
CA GLU A 213 0.40 -17.78 -0.58
C GLU A 213 -0.53 -16.58 -0.88
N ILE A 214 0.02 -15.38 -0.97
CA ILE A 214 -0.74 -14.18 -1.35
C ILE A 214 -1.30 -14.31 -2.77
N ILE A 215 -0.51 -14.80 -3.73
CA ILE A 215 -0.98 -15.05 -5.09
C ILE A 215 -2.15 -16.03 -5.09
N ASP A 216 -2.07 -17.12 -4.34
CA ASP A 216 -3.13 -18.13 -4.26
C ASP A 216 -4.39 -17.57 -3.59
N ILE A 217 -4.25 -16.79 -2.52
CA ILE A 217 -5.39 -16.13 -1.86
C ILE A 217 -6.09 -15.17 -2.84
N ILE A 218 -5.33 -14.32 -3.53
CA ILE A 218 -5.88 -13.37 -4.50
C ILE A 218 -6.57 -14.10 -5.65
N LYS A 219 -5.94 -15.15 -6.22
CA LYS A 219 -6.53 -15.94 -7.29
C LYS A 219 -7.85 -16.58 -6.86
N ASN A 220 -7.86 -17.25 -5.71
CA ASN A 220 -9.06 -17.91 -5.20
C ASN A 220 -10.20 -16.92 -4.87
N ARG A 221 -9.86 -15.64 -4.64
CA ARG A 221 -10.84 -14.58 -4.38
C ARG A 221 -11.41 -14.00 -5.66
N LEU A 222 -10.62 -13.89 -6.70
CA LEU A 222 -10.98 -13.15 -7.91
C LEU A 222 -11.44 -14.04 -9.06
N PHE A 223 -11.13 -15.34 -9.02
CA PHE A 223 -11.42 -16.33 -10.06
C PHE A 223 -12.01 -17.61 -9.47
#